data_cd89215bc458a78e38ab156dd8b936ad
#
_entry.id   cd89215bc458a78e38ab156dd8b936ad
#
_cell.length_a   1.000
_cell.length_b   1.000
_cell.length_c   1.000
_cell.angle_alpha   90.00
_cell.angle_beta   90.00
_cell.angle_gamma   90.00
#
_symmetry.space_group_name_H-M   'P 1'
#
loop_
_entity.id
_entity.type
_entity.pdbx_description
1 polymer ?
#
loop_
_entity_poly.entity_id
_entity_poly.type
_entity_poly.pdbx_seq_one_letter_code
_entity_poly.pdbx_strand_id
1 'polypeptide(L)'
;MPSRRLRAGLIESFTMDFDDASEPGGPDNAVPMGPARTRARLAAVQALYQMDMTQRDLSVVLEEFLSHRFETVDIYAGADRGFFRDIVTGVAERQAEIDPEIAKYLAQGWRLARIDSILRAILRSGVYEIVQRRDVPARAVINEYVEIAHDFFGGDEPAVVNGVLDRVAREKREGEFGRKATKKPG
;
A
#
# COMPACT_ATOMS: atom_id res chain seq x y z
N MET A 1 -17.97 6.29 3.79
CA MET A 1 -17.45 7.18 2.73
C MET A 1 -16.32 7.99 3.32
N PRO A 2 -15.06 7.79 2.93
CA PRO A 2 -13.98 8.69 3.35
C PRO A 2 -14.27 10.09 2.79
N SER A 3 -14.15 11.10 3.64
CA SER A 3 -14.52 12.46 3.28
C SER A 3 -13.59 13.00 2.17
N ARG A 4 -14.14 13.85 1.29
CA ARG A 4 -13.39 14.58 0.23
C ARG A 4 -12.10 15.26 0.75
N ARG A 5 -12.00 15.53 2.06
CA ARG A 5 -10.87 16.18 2.72
C ARG A 5 -9.64 15.26 2.89
N LEU A 6 -9.84 13.94 3.09
CA LEU A 6 -8.75 12.98 3.12
C LEU A 6 -8.06 12.86 1.76
N ARG A 7 -8.83 12.89 0.67
CA ARG A 7 -8.29 12.88 -0.70
C ARG A 7 -7.43 14.11 -1.00
N ALA A 8 -7.85 15.30 -0.58
CA ALA A 8 -7.08 16.53 -0.81
C ALA A 8 -5.74 16.50 -0.06
N GLY A 9 -5.73 16.17 1.23
CA GLY A 9 -4.50 16.08 2.01
C GLY A 9 -3.54 14.98 1.56
N LEU A 10 -4.06 13.83 1.08
CA LEU A 10 -3.25 12.76 0.50
C LEU A 10 -2.60 13.18 -0.83
N ILE A 11 -3.35 13.85 -1.70
CA ILE A 11 -2.83 14.32 -2.99
C ILE A 11 -1.82 15.45 -2.79
N GLU A 12 -2.06 16.38 -1.88
CA GLU A 12 -1.14 17.48 -1.57
C GLU A 12 0.18 16.96 -0.97
N SER A 13 0.14 16.00 -0.04
CA SER A 13 1.37 15.39 0.49
C SER A 13 2.12 14.53 -0.54
N PHE A 14 1.44 14.13 -1.61
CA PHE A 14 2.01 13.34 -2.69
C PHE A 14 2.63 14.18 -3.80
N THR A 15 2.11 15.39 -4.02
CA THR A 15 2.58 16.34 -5.05
C THR A 15 3.55 17.39 -4.51
N MET A 16 3.83 17.41 -3.20
CA MET A 16 4.79 18.35 -2.64
C MET A 16 6.17 18.11 -3.24
N ASP A 17 6.63 19.11 -3.97
CA ASP A 17 7.98 19.23 -4.50
C ASP A 17 9.01 19.03 -3.39
N PHE A 18 10.07 18.31 -3.72
CA PHE A 18 11.13 17.88 -2.81
C PHE A 18 11.98 19.03 -2.22
N ASP A 19 11.68 20.31 -2.56
CA ASP A 19 12.52 21.45 -2.22
C ASP A 19 11.84 22.58 -1.42
N ASP A 20 10.56 22.47 -1.04
CA ASP A 20 9.90 23.56 -0.28
C ASP A 20 9.44 23.10 1.13
N ALA A 21 10.25 23.44 2.11
CA ALA A 21 9.95 23.39 3.53
C ALA A 21 9.16 24.64 3.93
N SER A 22 7.88 24.72 3.59
CA SER A 22 7.03 25.88 3.93
C SER A 22 5.79 25.48 4.72
N GLU A 23 5.80 25.91 5.98
CA GLU A 23 4.73 26.22 6.91
C GLU A 23 3.80 25.07 7.40
N PRO A 24 3.72 24.87 8.72
CA PRO A 24 2.73 23.98 9.32
C PRO A 24 1.34 24.60 9.24
N GLY A 25 0.44 23.93 8.56
CA GLY A 25 -0.99 24.26 8.53
C GLY A 25 -1.58 24.27 9.95
N GLY A 26 -2.40 25.29 10.25
CA GLY A 26 -2.97 25.56 11.56
C GLY A 26 -3.82 24.44 12.17
N PRO A 27 -4.21 24.56 13.45
CA PRO A 27 -4.65 23.46 14.34
C PRO A 27 -6.03 22.85 14.06
N ASP A 28 -6.71 23.15 12.96
CA ASP A 28 -8.11 22.74 12.73
C ASP A 28 -8.33 21.60 11.72
N ASN A 29 -7.26 20.95 11.21
CA ASN A 29 -7.35 19.80 10.30
C ASN A 29 -6.91 18.51 10.97
N ALA A 30 -7.59 18.08 12.02
CA ALA A 30 -7.38 16.74 12.59
C ALA A 30 -7.80 15.68 11.57
N VAL A 31 -6.83 15.10 10.85
CA VAL A 31 -7.05 13.91 10.02
C VAL A 31 -7.46 12.77 10.94
N PRO A 32 -8.57 12.06 10.67
CA PRO A 32 -8.97 10.91 11.48
C PRO A 32 -7.83 9.91 11.57
N MET A 33 -7.37 9.67 12.79
CA MET A 33 -6.21 8.83 13.08
C MET A 33 -6.59 7.35 12.95
N GLY A 34 -6.35 6.74 11.81
CA GLY A 34 -6.46 5.30 11.62
C GLY A 34 -5.47 4.51 12.51
N PRO A 35 -5.58 3.18 12.60
CA PRO A 35 -4.62 2.33 13.34
C PRO A 35 -3.17 2.55 12.88
N ALA A 36 -2.21 2.35 13.77
CA ALA A 36 -0.78 2.58 13.48
C ALA A 36 -0.26 1.81 12.25
N ARG A 37 -0.74 0.57 12.03
CA ARG A 37 -0.38 -0.22 10.85
C ARG A 37 -1.03 0.29 9.56
N THR A 38 -2.24 0.84 9.60
CA THR A 38 -2.88 1.47 8.44
C THR A 38 -2.06 2.65 7.93
N ARG A 39 -1.58 3.51 8.85
CA ARG A 39 -0.69 4.63 8.51
C ARG A 39 0.66 4.17 7.98
N ALA A 40 1.21 3.09 8.56
CA ALA A 40 2.45 2.50 8.08
C ALA A 40 2.33 1.95 6.65
N ARG A 41 1.19 1.33 6.29
CA ARG A 41 0.90 0.88 4.91
C ARG A 41 0.84 2.04 3.94
N LEU A 42 0.13 3.10 4.30
CA LEU A 42 0.05 4.31 3.48
C LEU A 42 1.43 4.93 3.26
N ALA A 43 2.22 5.07 4.33
CA ALA A 43 3.58 5.57 4.23
C ALA A 43 4.46 4.67 3.35
N ALA A 44 4.31 3.34 3.45
CA ALA A 44 5.06 2.38 2.62
C ALA A 44 4.71 2.51 1.14
N VAL A 45 3.43 2.67 0.80
CA VAL A 45 2.99 2.90 -0.58
C VAL A 45 3.63 4.18 -1.14
N GLN A 46 3.67 5.25 -0.36
CA GLN A 46 4.30 6.51 -0.79
C GLN A 46 5.82 6.40 -0.91
N ALA A 47 6.49 5.70 0.00
CA ALA A 47 7.92 5.47 -0.08
C ALA A 47 8.30 4.68 -1.33
N LEU A 48 7.57 3.61 -1.64
CA LEU A 48 7.79 2.80 -2.84
C LEU A 48 7.49 3.57 -4.13
N TYR A 49 6.45 4.40 -4.13
CA TYR A 49 6.18 5.32 -5.24
C TYR A 49 7.34 6.30 -5.44
N GLN A 50 7.85 6.91 -4.36
CA GLN A 50 9.00 7.82 -4.42
C GLN A 50 10.24 7.12 -5.00
N MET A 51 10.51 5.88 -4.59
CA MET A 51 11.61 5.09 -5.16
C MET A 51 11.45 4.87 -6.65
N ASP A 52 10.24 4.50 -7.11
CA ASP A 52 9.94 4.29 -8.53
C ASP A 52 10.15 5.57 -9.36
N MET A 53 9.70 6.72 -8.84
CA MET A 53 9.74 7.99 -9.56
C MET A 53 11.11 8.66 -9.56
N THR A 54 11.86 8.55 -8.46
CA THR A 54 13.12 9.28 -8.27
C THR A 54 14.35 8.41 -8.48
N GLN A 55 14.17 7.09 -8.57
CA GLN A 55 15.28 6.11 -8.66
C GLN A 55 16.28 6.22 -7.49
N ARG A 56 15.80 6.71 -6.33
CA ARG A 56 16.61 6.80 -5.11
C ARG A 56 16.77 5.44 -4.46
N ASP A 57 17.90 5.26 -3.80
CA ASP A 57 18.20 4.04 -3.06
C ASP A 57 17.25 3.84 -1.86
N LEU A 58 16.98 2.58 -1.55
CA LEU A 58 16.15 2.16 -0.42
C LEU A 58 16.57 2.84 0.90
N SER A 59 17.88 2.87 1.19
CA SER A 59 18.41 3.45 2.43
C SER A 59 18.09 4.94 2.57
N VAL A 60 18.18 5.69 1.48
CA VAL A 60 17.91 7.13 1.44
C VAL A 60 16.44 7.41 1.71
N VAL A 61 15.55 6.65 1.05
CA VAL A 61 14.10 6.82 1.24
C VAL A 61 13.66 6.39 2.63
N LEU A 62 14.18 5.28 3.16
CA LEU A 62 13.90 4.86 4.53
C LEU A 62 14.35 5.90 5.56
N GLU A 63 15.53 6.46 5.40
CA GLU A 63 16.05 7.51 6.30
C GLU A 63 15.17 8.75 6.27
N GLU A 64 14.79 9.24 5.09
CA GLU A 64 13.91 10.39 4.93
C GLU A 64 12.57 10.20 5.64
N PHE A 65 11.93 9.04 5.46
CA PHE A 65 10.65 8.75 6.12
C PHE A 65 10.80 8.63 7.64
N LEU A 66 11.80 7.88 8.12
CA LEU A 66 11.96 7.55 9.53
C LEU A 66 12.49 8.72 10.37
N SER A 67 13.35 9.58 9.79
CA SER A 67 13.95 10.71 10.50
C SER A 67 13.17 12.02 10.32
N HIS A 68 12.34 12.13 9.29
CA HIS A 68 11.68 13.41 8.97
C HIS A 68 10.16 13.24 8.79
N ARG A 69 9.68 12.46 7.81
CA ARG A 69 8.27 12.46 7.44
C ARG A 69 7.34 11.95 8.54
N PHE A 70 7.75 10.98 9.33
CA PHE A 70 6.95 10.49 10.47
C PHE A 70 6.79 11.53 11.61
N GLU A 71 7.61 12.57 11.62
CA GLU A 71 7.56 13.63 12.62
C GLU A 71 6.89 14.90 12.11
N THR A 72 6.94 15.14 10.80
CA THR A 72 6.47 16.39 10.19
C THR A 72 5.15 16.26 9.42
N VAL A 73 4.75 15.05 9.04
CA VAL A 73 3.54 14.81 8.25
C VAL A 73 2.47 14.17 9.13
N ASP A 74 1.44 14.91 9.45
CA ASP A 74 0.37 14.53 10.40
C ASP A 74 -0.30 13.19 10.07
N ILE A 75 -0.48 12.87 8.78
CA ILE A 75 -1.11 11.64 8.35
C ILE A 75 -0.32 10.38 8.78
N TYR A 76 0.97 10.52 9.08
CA TYR A 76 1.82 9.43 9.56
C TYR A 76 2.02 9.43 11.07
N ALA A 77 1.47 10.41 11.79
CA ALA A 77 1.63 10.52 13.24
C ALA A 77 1.21 9.21 13.94
N GLY A 78 2.10 8.62 14.73
CA GLY A 78 1.88 7.35 15.42
C GLY A 78 1.84 6.11 14.52
N ALA A 79 2.37 6.18 13.29
CA ALA A 79 2.53 5.00 12.43
C ALA A 79 3.50 3.97 13.05
N ASP A 80 3.25 2.68 12.79
CA ASP A 80 4.17 1.60 13.16
C ASP A 80 5.41 1.63 12.25
N ARG A 81 6.48 2.27 12.74
CA ARG A 81 7.74 2.46 11.99
C ARG A 81 8.44 1.14 11.66
N GLY A 82 8.32 0.14 12.54
CA GLY A 82 8.88 -1.19 12.31
C GLY A 82 8.16 -1.91 11.17
N PHE A 83 6.84 -1.86 11.17
CA PHE A 83 6.00 -2.42 10.11
C PHE A 83 6.18 -1.70 8.77
N PHE A 84 6.30 -0.38 8.78
CA PHE A 84 6.65 0.41 7.58
C PHE A 84 7.98 -0.05 6.98
N ARG A 85 9.05 -0.12 7.80
CA ARG A 85 10.38 -0.56 7.34
C ARG A 85 10.34 -1.97 6.76
N ASP A 86 9.62 -2.89 7.40
CA ASP A 86 9.47 -4.27 6.94
C ASP A 86 8.84 -4.33 5.54
N ILE A 87 7.74 -3.59 5.31
CA ILE A 87 7.07 -3.57 4.00
C ILE A 87 7.99 -2.99 2.92
N VAL A 88 8.58 -1.81 3.16
CA VAL A 88 9.38 -1.12 2.13
C VAL A 88 10.62 -1.94 1.77
N THR A 89 11.35 -2.42 2.78
CA THR A 89 12.53 -3.26 2.57
C THR A 89 12.17 -4.57 1.90
N GLY A 90 11.14 -5.24 2.40
CA GLY A 90 10.73 -6.53 1.89
C GLY A 90 10.24 -6.48 0.44
N VAL A 91 9.53 -5.42 0.04
CA VAL A 91 9.14 -5.21 -1.36
C VAL A 91 10.36 -4.94 -2.23
N ALA A 92 11.27 -4.05 -1.80
CA ALA A 92 12.46 -3.71 -2.57
C ALA A 92 13.36 -4.93 -2.82
N GLU A 93 13.59 -5.75 -1.79
CA GLU A 93 14.43 -6.95 -1.89
C GLU A 93 13.80 -8.09 -2.68
N ARG A 94 12.46 -8.19 -2.68
CA ARG A 94 11.72 -9.29 -3.29
C ARG A 94 10.93 -8.90 -4.53
N GLN A 95 11.21 -7.75 -5.12
CA GLN A 95 10.48 -7.27 -6.29
C GLN A 95 10.47 -8.28 -7.44
N ALA A 96 11.59 -8.97 -7.67
CA ALA A 96 11.70 -10.00 -8.70
C ALA A 96 10.80 -11.21 -8.48
N GLU A 97 10.39 -11.48 -7.23
CA GLU A 97 9.42 -12.52 -6.87
C GLU A 97 7.97 -11.99 -6.89
N ILE A 98 7.77 -10.76 -6.47
CA ILE A 98 6.46 -10.11 -6.33
C ILE A 98 5.85 -9.76 -7.69
N ASP A 99 6.63 -9.16 -8.58
CA ASP A 99 6.12 -8.67 -9.87
C ASP A 99 5.51 -9.77 -10.76
N PRO A 100 6.08 -10.97 -10.88
CA PRO A 100 5.46 -12.09 -11.58
C PRO A 100 4.13 -12.55 -10.96
N GLU A 101 4.03 -12.55 -9.64
CA GLU A 101 2.78 -12.93 -8.95
C GLU A 101 1.66 -11.93 -9.24
N ILE A 102 1.96 -10.62 -9.28
CA ILE A 102 0.99 -9.61 -9.69
C ILE A 102 0.59 -9.81 -11.16
N ALA A 103 1.59 -9.96 -12.04
CA ALA A 103 1.37 -10.07 -13.48
C ALA A 103 0.49 -11.28 -13.85
N LYS A 104 0.58 -12.38 -13.10
CA LYS A 104 -0.21 -13.59 -13.27
C LYS A 104 -1.72 -13.34 -13.15
N TYR A 105 -2.13 -12.37 -12.33
CA TYR A 105 -3.54 -12.11 -12.02
C TYR A 105 -4.08 -10.77 -12.54
N LEU A 106 -3.24 -9.95 -13.16
CA LEU A 106 -3.72 -8.79 -13.88
C LEU A 106 -4.59 -9.21 -15.07
N ALA A 107 -5.74 -8.57 -15.22
CA ALA A 107 -6.64 -8.82 -16.33
C ALA A 107 -5.99 -8.46 -17.68
N GLN A 108 -6.50 -9.03 -18.76
CA GLN A 108 -6.04 -8.72 -20.11
C GLN A 108 -6.15 -7.21 -20.39
N GLY A 109 -5.06 -6.61 -20.87
CA GLY A 109 -4.97 -5.16 -21.09
C GLY A 109 -4.24 -4.40 -19.97
N TRP A 110 -4.16 -4.96 -18.78
CA TRP A 110 -3.39 -4.41 -17.66
C TRP A 110 -1.98 -5.00 -17.66
N ARG A 111 -0.97 -4.17 -17.76
CA ARG A 111 0.43 -4.59 -17.69
C ARG A 111 1.13 -3.87 -16.55
N LEU A 112 1.78 -4.60 -15.67
CA LEU A 112 2.45 -4.05 -14.47
C LEU A 112 3.41 -2.89 -14.80
N ALA A 113 4.12 -2.97 -15.93
CA ALA A 113 5.03 -1.92 -16.36
C ALA A 113 4.32 -0.64 -16.88
N ARG A 114 3.01 -0.70 -17.13
CA ARG A 114 2.23 0.40 -17.72
C ARG A 114 1.13 0.94 -16.82
N ILE A 115 0.86 0.28 -15.69
CA ILE A 115 -0.08 0.79 -14.71
C ILE A 115 0.52 1.97 -13.95
N ASP A 116 -0.34 2.76 -13.36
CA ASP A 116 0.06 3.87 -12.50
C ASP A 116 1.05 3.42 -11.41
N SER A 117 2.05 4.25 -11.10
CA SER A 117 3.12 3.91 -10.16
C SER A 117 2.60 3.74 -8.73
N ILE A 118 1.53 4.48 -8.35
CA ILE A 118 0.88 4.32 -7.05
C ILE A 118 0.17 2.98 -7.00
N LEU A 119 -0.57 2.63 -8.04
CA LEU A 119 -1.26 1.33 -8.14
C LEU A 119 -0.26 0.17 -8.06
N ARG A 120 0.89 0.31 -8.73
CA ARG A 120 1.98 -0.66 -8.66
C ARG A 120 2.54 -0.80 -7.24
N ALA A 121 2.76 0.32 -6.54
CA ALA A 121 3.22 0.32 -5.15
C ALA A 121 2.20 -0.36 -4.21
N ILE A 122 0.90 -0.08 -4.38
CA ILE A 122 -0.19 -0.72 -3.62
C ILE A 122 -0.18 -2.24 -3.84
N LEU A 123 -0.12 -2.70 -5.09
CA LEU A 123 -0.12 -4.12 -5.41
C LEU A 123 1.11 -4.84 -4.87
N ARG A 124 2.30 -4.25 -5.02
CA ARG A 124 3.55 -4.81 -4.48
C ARG A 124 3.50 -4.96 -2.96
N SER A 125 3.06 -3.92 -2.26
CA SER A 125 2.92 -3.94 -0.79
C SER A 125 1.91 -5.00 -0.33
N GLY A 126 0.75 -5.07 -0.98
CA GLY A 126 -0.29 -6.03 -0.65
C GLY A 126 0.15 -7.48 -0.88
N VAL A 127 0.79 -7.77 -2.00
CA VAL A 127 1.34 -9.11 -2.29
C VAL A 127 2.43 -9.48 -1.29
N TYR A 128 3.37 -8.57 -1.01
CA TYR A 128 4.39 -8.80 0.01
C TYR A 128 3.76 -9.18 1.35
N GLU A 129 2.82 -8.39 1.84
CA GLU A 129 2.19 -8.62 3.14
C GLU A 129 1.39 -9.94 3.16
N ILE A 130 0.66 -10.27 2.10
CA ILE A 130 -0.04 -11.54 1.99
C ILE A 130 0.93 -12.73 2.07
N VAL A 131 2.07 -12.65 1.40
CA VAL A 131 3.01 -13.77 1.32
C VAL A 131 3.86 -13.89 2.58
N GLN A 132 4.35 -12.78 3.12
CA GLN A 132 5.35 -12.76 4.19
C GLN A 132 4.77 -12.55 5.60
N ARG A 133 3.67 -11.80 5.74
CA ARG A 133 3.11 -11.43 7.04
C ARG A 133 1.89 -12.27 7.42
N ARG A 134 2.16 -13.52 7.77
CA ARG A 134 1.10 -14.47 8.16
C ARG A 134 0.47 -14.18 9.53
N ASP A 135 1.05 -13.26 10.30
CA ASP A 135 0.48 -12.70 11.52
C ASP A 135 -0.72 -11.77 11.27
N VAL A 136 -0.90 -11.31 10.01
CA VAL A 136 -2.05 -10.49 9.61
C VAL A 136 -2.98 -11.34 8.74
N PRO A 137 -4.29 -11.45 9.07
CA PRO A 137 -5.24 -12.19 8.24
C PRO A 137 -5.29 -11.64 6.81
N ALA A 138 -5.30 -12.52 5.79
CA ALA A 138 -5.26 -12.11 4.39
C ALA A 138 -6.41 -11.17 4.00
N ARG A 139 -7.62 -11.40 4.54
CA ARG A 139 -8.77 -10.51 4.28
C ARG A 139 -8.57 -9.10 4.83
N ALA A 140 -7.91 -8.97 5.98
CA ALA A 140 -7.57 -7.66 6.54
C ALA A 140 -6.57 -6.94 5.64
N VAL A 141 -5.54 -7.64 5.15
CA VAL A 141 -4.57 -7.09 4.19
C VAL A 141 -5.28 -6.58 2.93
N ILE A 142 -6.13 -7.41 2.32
CA ILE A 142 -6.87 -7.03 1.11
C ILE A 142 -7.69 -5.75 1.35
N ASN A 143 -8.47 -5.71 2.44
CA ASN A 143 -9.31 -4.56 2.76
C ASN A 143 -8.48 -3.27 2.93
N GLU A 144 -7.37 -3.33 3.66
CA GLU A 144 -6.49 -2.18 3.89
C GLU A 144 -5.96 -1.59 2.57
N TYR A 145 -5.47 -2.42 1.66
CA TYR A 145 -4.94 -1.93 0.38
C TYR A 145 -6.03 -1.51 -0.61
N VAL A 146 -7.21 -2.09 -0.55
CA VAL A 146 -8.39 -1.61 -1.31
C VAL A 146 -8.83 -0.24 -0.83
N GLU A 147 -8.86 0.01 0.49
CA GLU A 147 -9.17 1.33 1.05
C GLU A 147 -8.12 2.37 0.64
N ILE A 148 -6.82 2.04 0.70
CA ILE A 148 -5.75 2.91 0.20
C ILE A 148 -5.98 3.22 -1.29
N ALA A 149 -6.34 2.23 -2.12
CA ALA A 149 -6.63 2.47 -3.53
C ALA A 149 -7.83 3.40 -3.72
N HIS A 150 -8.88 3.30 -2.89
CA HIS A 150 -10.01 4.23 -2.92
C HIS A 150 -9.64 5.67 -2.58
N ASP A 151 -8.59 5.87 -1.78
CA ASP A 151 -8.11 7.22 -1.44
C ASP A 151 -7.44 7.91 -2.65
N PHE A 152 -6.78 7.14 -3.53
CA PHE A 152 -6.07 7.68 -4.69
C PHE A 152 -6.88 7.65 -5.98
N PHE A 153 -7.73 6.64 -6.17
CA PHE A 153 -8.38 6.37 -7.45
C PHE A 153 -9.90 6.44 -7.36
N GLY A 154 -10.52 7.02 -8.39
CA GLY A 154 -11.98 7.08 -8.52
C GLY A 154 -12.54 6.11 -9.57
N GLY A 155 -11.70 5.32 -10.22
CA GLY A 155 -12.04 4.40 -11.30
C GLY A 155 -12.07 2.93 -10.86
N ASP A 156 -11.58 2.06 -11.73
CA ASP A 156 -11.59 0.60 -11.56
C ASP A 156 -10.40 0.06 -10.74
N GLU A 157 -9.43 0.92 -10.40
CA GLU A 157 -8.19 0.54 -9.74
C GLU A 157 -8.42 -0.19 -8.40
N PRO A 158 -9.34 0.24 -7.52
CA PRO A 158 -9.64 -0.51 -6.29
C PRO A 158 -10.17 -1.92 -6.57
N ALA A 159 -10.96 -2.10 -7.62
CA ALA A 159 -11.46 -3.42 -8.04
C ALA A 159 -10.31 -4.30 -8.58
N VAL A 160 -9.34 -3.71 -9.29
CA VAL A 160 -8.12 -4.40 -9.73
C VAL A 160 -7.29 -4.84 -8.54
N VAL A 161 -7.07 -3.98 -7.54
CA VAL A 161 -6.36 -4.32 -6.30
C VAL A 161 -7.05 -5.50 -5.61
N ASN A 162 -8.36 -5.40 -5.38
CA ASN A 162 -9.13 -6.48 -4.76
C ASN A 162 -8.99 -7.80 -5.54
N GLY A 163 -9.14 -7.76 -6.86
CA GLY A 163 -9.10 -8.95 -7.71
C GLY A 163 -7.74 -9.64 -7.71
N VAL A 164 -6.65 -8.89 -7.78
CA VAL A 164 -5.28 -9.42 -7.75
C VAL A 164 -4.95 -9.99 -6.38
N LEU A 165 -5.18 -9.21 -5.31
CA LEU A 165 -4.84 -9.62 -3.95
C LEU A 165 -5.67 -10.82 -3.45
N ASP A 166 -6.97 -10.90 -3.79
CA ASP A 166 -7.81 -12.06 -3.45
C ASP A 166 -7.29 -13.35 -4.11
N ARG A 167 -6.88 -13.29 -5.38
CA ARG A 167 -6.33 -14.45 -6.08
C ARG A 167 -4.99 -14.91 -5.51
N VAL A 168 -4.08 -13.97 -5.24
CA VAL A 168 -2.81 -14.27 -4.56
C VAL A 168 -3.06 -14.90 -3.19
N ALA A 169 -3.98 -14.32 -2.41
CA ALA A 169 -4.30 -14.83 -1.08
C ALA A 169 -4.90 -16.24 -1.12
N ARG A 170 -5.80 -16.54 -2.04
CA ARG A 170 -6.36 -17.88 -2.22
C ARG A 170 -5.32 -18.91 -2.60
N GLU A 171 -4.33 -18.53 -3.40
CA GLU A 171 -3.23 -19.45 -3.75
C GLU A 171 -2.24 -19.64 -2.59
N LYS A 172 -1.79 -18.54 -1.98
CA LYS A 172 -0.71 -18.57 -0.98
C LYS A 172 -1.20 -18.89 0.44
N ARG A 173 -2.48 -18.70 0.72
CA ARG A 173 -3.12 -18.88 2.04
C ARG A 173 -4.43 -19.65 1.96
N GLU A 174 -4.45 -20.73 1.20
CA GLU A 174 -5.64 -21.56 0.95
C GLU A 174 -6.42 -21.91 2.24
N GLY A 175 -5.71 -22.17 3.33
CA GLY A 175 -6.30 -22.50 4.63
C GLY A 175 -7.17 -21.40 5.25
N GLU A 176 -6.92 -20.11 4.91
CA GLU A 176 -7.71 -18.98 5.44
C GLU A 176 -9.04 -18.77 4.69
N PHE A 177 -9.19 -19.34 3.50
CA PHE A 177 -10.38 -19.17 2.65
C PHE A 177 -11.37 -20.32 2.68
N GLY A 178 -11.11 -21.37 3.47
CA GLY A 178 -11.94 -22.56 3.64
C GLY A 178 -12.03 -23.39 2.35
N ARG A 179 -11.77 -24.70 2.42
CA ARG A 179 -12.13 -25.62 1.35
C ARG A 179 -13.64 -25.48 1.11
N LYS A 180 -14.07 -25.15 -0.09
CA LYS A 180 -15.44 -25.47 -0.50
C LYS A 180 -15.61 -26.95 -0.20
N ALA A 181 -16.50 -27.28 0.74
CA ALA A 181 -16.85 -28.66 1.02
C ALA A 181 -17.23 -29.29 -0.33
N THR A 182 -16.41 -30.18 -0.82
CA THR A 182 -16.74 -31.04 -1.95
C THR A 182 -17.96 -31.84 -1.51
N LYS A 183 -19.13 -31.45 -2.03
CA LYS A 183 -20.39 -32.18 -1.86
C LYS A 183 -20.11 -33.58 -2.40
N LYS A 184 -19.98 -34.56 -1.50
CA LYS A 184 -19.87 -35.96 -1.84
C LYS A 184 -21.14 -36.35 -2.60
N PRO A 185 -21.08 -36.90 -3.83
CA PRO A 185 -22.24 -37.44 -4.46
C PRO A 185 -22.71 -38.65 -3.66
N GLY A 186 -23.97 -38.60 -3.20
CA GLY A 186 -24.68 -39.73 -2.62
C GLY A 186 -25.25 -40.64 -3.68
#